data_9b35e8c5488a29c9d591b68d02ab1fc0
#
_entry.id   9b35e8c5488a29c9d591b68d02ab1fc0
#
_cell.length_a   1.000
_cell.length_b   1.000
_cell.length_c   1.000
_cell.angle_alpha   90.00
_cell.angle_beta   90.00
_cell.angle_gamma   90.00
#
_symmetry.space_group_name_H-M   'P 1'
#
loop_
_entity.id
_entity.type
_entity.pdbx_description
1 polymer ?
#
loop_
_entity_poly.entity_id
_entity_poly.type
_entity_poly.pdbx_seq_one_letter_code
_entity_poly.pdbx_strand_id
1 'polypeptide(L)'
;MACVSAGIGWAVLNREVDYLPDLRKRFQVPVFSVSVDQEEVGKIQGAQIASLLPDGGLVLYIQGPAVNPAVQVRASGMYSTKPAHIQVRALRGRWTEESGYETVTSWLRLSTSHQTPISLVASQNDAMALGARKAFEQHTAGAERDMWTKLPFTGCDACPGKGQEWVRKGLLSASVAIPPTADLALELFVRHLQSGTQPVETTLLQPSSFPAIDKLIPIRSSGKVPFGRP
;
A
#
# COMPACT_ATOMS: atom_id res chain seq x y z
N MET A 1 7.82 -10.44 -27.56
CA MET A 1 7.93 -11.35 -28.73
C MET A 1 9.41 -11.68 -29.06
N ALA A 2 10.28 -10.71 -29.38
CA ALA A 2 11.67 -10.99 -29.80
C ALA A 2 12.48 -11.90 -28.86
N CYS A 3 12.42 -11.69 -27.55
CA CYS A 3 13.17 -12.51 -26.57
C CYS A 3 12.73 -13.98 -26.61
N VAL A 4 11.43 -14.24 -26.52
CA VAL A 4 10.90 -15.63 -26.52
C VAL A 4 11.14 -16.34 -27.85
N SER A 5 11.10 -15.61 -28.98
CA SER A 5 11.46 -16.15 -30.32
C SER A 5 12.95 -16.48 -30.42
N ALA A 6 13.80 -15.84 -29.64
CA ALA A 6 15.24 -16.11 -29.55
C ALA A 6 15.59 -17.20 -28.50
N GLY A 7 14.59 -17.91 -27.96
CA GLY A 7 14.83 -18.96 -26.96
C GLY A 7 15.07 -18.44 -25.56
N ILE A 8 14.77 -17.16 -25.26
CA ILE A 8 14.99 -16.54 -23.96
C ILE A 8 13.70 -16.62 -23.15
N GLY A 9 13.79 -17.12 -21.90
CA GLY A 9 12.66 -17.16 -20.97
C GLY A 9 12.14 -15.76 -20.62
N TRP A 10 10.85 -15.67 -20.25
CA TRP A 10 10.19 -14.40 -19.98
C TRP A 10 9.39 -14.45 -18.69
N ALA A 11 9.73 -13.63 -17.72
CA ALA A 11 8.97 -13.46 -16.47
C ALA A 11 8.38 -12.05 -16.38
N VAL A 12 7.10 -11.96 -16.03
CA VAL A 12 6.42 -10.70 -15.73
C VAL A 12 6.31 -10.57 -14.21
N LEU A 13 6.76 -9.43 -13.69
CA LEU A 13 6.75 -9.20 -12.24
C LEU A 13 5.78 -8.07 -11.87
N ASN A 14 5.01 -8.29 -10.80
CA ASN A 14 4.08 -7.31 -10.21
C ASN A 14 3.03 -6.76 -11.18
N ARG A 15 2.67 -7.50 -12.21
CA ARG A 15 1.65 -7.14 -13.19
C ARG A 15 0.92 -8.37 -13.71
N GLU A 16 -0.33 -8.16 -14.06
CA GLU A 16 -1.11 -9.04 -14.91
C GLU A 16 -1.02 -8.55 -16.36
N VAL A 17 -0.90 -9.48 -17.29
CA VAL A 17 -0.81 -9.20 -18.73
C VAL A 17 -1.55 -10.27 -19.53
N ASP A 18 -2.33 -9.85 -20.51
CA ASP A 18 -3.23 -10.72 -21.28
C ASP A 18 -2.51 -11.62 -22.27
N TYR A 19 -1.29 -11.27 -22.66
CA TYR A 19 -0.51 -11.99 -23.68
C TYR A 19 0.23 -13.23 -23.16
N LEU A 20 0.27 -13.45 -21.84
CA LEU A 20 1.07 -14.52 -21.23
C LEU A 20 0.63 -15.92 -21.69
N PRO A 21 -0.68 -16.26 -21.70
CA PRO A 21 -1.16 -17.57 -22.18
C PRO A 21 -0.77 -17.86 -23.64
N ASP A 22 -0.82 -16.82 -24.50
CA ASP A 22 -0.45 -16.97 -25.91
C ASP A 22 1.03 -17.22 -26.11
N LEU A 23 1.90 -16.57 -25.34
CA LEU A 23 3.33 -16.84 -25.38
C LEU A 23 3.64 -18.27 -24.92
N ARG A 24 3.00 -18.73 -23.85
CA ARG A 24 3.15 -20.10 -23.35
C ARG A 24 2.75 -21.18 -24.37
N LYS A 25 1.68 -20.93 -25.16
CA LYS A 25 1.24 -21.86 -26.20
C LYS A 25 2.18 -21.93 -27.38
N ARG A 26 2.84 -20.81 -27.71
CA ARG A 26 3.66 -20.68 -28.94
C ARG A 26 5.12 -21.06 -28.73
N PHE A 27 5.64 -20.97 -27.52
CA PHE A 27 7.07 -21.14 -27.24
C PHE A 27 7.32 -22.14 -26.13
N GLN A 28 8.40 -22.91 -26.24
CA GLN A 28 8.80 -23.92 -25.27
C GLN A 28 9.64 -23.36 -24.11
N VAL A 29 10.05 -22.09 -24.19
CA VAL A 29 10.80 -21.41 -23.12
C VAL A 29 9.89 -21.13 -21.92
N PRO A 30 10.43 -21.02 -20.70
CA PRO A 30 9.63 -20.66 -19.53
C PRO A 30 9.07 -19.24 -19.68
N VAL A 31 7.74 -19.15 -19.68
CA VAL A 31 6.98 -17.88 -19.70
C VAL A 31 5.98 -17.92 -18.54
N PHE A 32 6.10 -16.97 -17.60
CA PHE A 32 5.26 -16.97 -16.40
C PHE A 32 5.19 -15.58 -15.77
N SER A 33 4.29 -15.42 -14.80
CA SER A 33 4.22 -14.23 -13.96
C SER A 33 4.39 -14.56 -12.48
N VAL A 34 5.03 -13.66 -11.75
CA VAL A 34 5.07 -13.65 -10.29
C VAL A 34 4.58 -12.29 -9.83
N SER A 35 3.52 -12.27 -9.08
CA SER A 35 2.91 -11.05 -8.56
C SER A 35 2.53 -11.24 -7.08
N VAL A 36 2.04 -10.17 -6.48
CA VAL A 36 1.47 -10.21 -5.12
C VAL A 36 -0.04 -10.16 -5.24
N ASP A 37 -0.73 -10.85 -4.34
CA ASP A 37 -2.18 -10.74 -4.23
C ASP A 37 -2.58 -9.32 -3.79
N GLN A 38 -2.97 -8.50 -4.76
CA GLN A 38 -3.29 -7.09 -4.54
C GLN A 38 -4.59 -6.90 -3.75
N GLU A 39 -5.52 -7.85 -3.84
CA GLU A 39 -6.74 -7.82 -3.04
C GLU A 39 -6.41 -8.08 -1.57
N GLU A 40 -5.57 -9.08 -1.31
CA GLU A 40 -5.12 -9.39 0.04
C GLU A 40 -4.30 -8.24 0.66
N VAL A 41 -3.46 -7.54 -0.13
CA VAL A 41 -2.84 -6.27 0.31
C VAL A 41 -3.90 -5.30 0.83
N GLY A 42 -4.97 -5.11 0.08
CA GLY A 42 -6.07 -4.23 0.50
C GLY A 42 -6.77 -4.73 1.76
N LYS A 43 -7.06 -6.02 1.86
CA LYS A 43 -7.68 -6.62 3.05
C LYS A 43 -6.83 -6.42 4.30
N ILE A 44 -5.52 -6.59 4.19
CA ILE A 44 -4.60 -6.32 5.30
C ILE A 44 -4.63 -4.84 5.68
N GLN A 45 -4.66 -3.91 4.71
CA GLN A 45 -4.80 -2.48 5.01
C GLN A 45 -6.10 -2.20 5.78
N GLY A 46 -7.22 -2.78 5.37
CA GLY A 46 -8.50 -2.67 6.08
C GLY A 46 -8.44 -3.22 7.51
N ALA A 47 -7.77 -4.36 7.70
CA ALA A 47 -7.56 -4.95 9.02
C ALA A 47 -6.64 -4.10 9.92
N GLN A 48 -5.58 -3.51 9.36
CA GLN A 48 -4.72 -2.55 10.09
C GLN A 48 -5.53 -1.33 10.55
N ILE A 49 -6.34 -0.76 9.67
CA ILE A 49 -7.22 0.37 9.99
C ILE A 49 -8.21 -0.01 11.10
N ALA A 50 -8.85 -1.18 11.00
CA ALA A 50 -9.79 -1.67 12.01
C ALA A 50 -9.12 -1.86 13.39
N SER A 51 -7.92 -2.41 13.41
CA SER A 51 -7.17 -2.61 14.66
C SER A 51 -6.72 -1.28 15.29
N LEU A 52 -6.29 -0.31 14.48
CA LEU A 52 -5.84 0.99 14.96
C LEU A 52 -6.99 1.90 15.40
N LEU A 53 -8.19 1.76 14.80
CA LEU A 53 -9.38 2.58 15.07
C LEU A 53 -10.58 1.71 15.51
N PRO A 54 -10.52 1.01 16.64
CA PRO A 54 -11.60 0.13 17.08
C PRO A 54 -12.91 0.90 17.36
N ASP A 55 -12.80 2.17 17.78
CA ASP A 55 -13.95 3.04 18.08
C ASP A 55 -14.48 3.78 16.83
N GLY A 56 -13.88 3.54 15.67
CA GLY A 56 -14.20 4.21 14.41
C GLY A 56 -13.41 5.49 14.18
N GLY A 57 -13.79 6.23 13.15
CA GLY A 57 -13.15 7.47 12.76
C GLY A 57 -13.14 7.72 11.27
N LEU A 58 -12.44 8.76 10.85
CA LEU A 58 -12.27 9.14 9.45
C LEU A 58 -10.83 8.90 9.02
N VAL A 59 -10.66 8.09 7.98
CA VAL A 59 -9.35 7.77 7.37
C VAL A 59 -9.13 8.65 6.15
N LEU A 60 -8.00 9.34 6.10
CA LEU A 60 -7.50 9.97 4.88
C LEU A 60 -6.71 8.91 4.10
N TYR A 61 -7.26 8.43 2.97
CA TYR A 61 -6.69 7.32 2.20
C TYR A 61 -6.03 7.79 0.93
N ILE A 62 -4.69 7.71 0.86
CA ILE A 62 -3.90 8.16 -0.30
C ILE A 62 -3.69 6.97 -1.23
N GLN A 63 -4.40 7.00 -2.35
CA GLN A 63 -4.36 5.99 -3.40
C GLN A 63 -3.28 6.32 -4.44
N GLY A 64 -2.80 5.29 -5.15
CA GLY A 64 -1.98 5.48 -6.34
C GLY A 64 -2.76 6.04 -7.54
N PRO A 65 -2.14 6.11 -8.73
CA PRO A 65 -2.77 6.66 -9.93
C PRO A 65 -3.94 5.79 -10.42
N ALA A 66 -5.02 6.43 -10.83
CA ALA A 66 -6.29 5.78 -11.19
C ALA A 66 -6.16 4.74 -12.34
N VAL A 67 -5.19 4.95 -13.21
CA VAL A 67 -4.95 4.07 -14.38
C VAL A 67 -4.26 2.74 -14.01
N ASN A 68 -3.82 2.58 -12.77
CA ASN A 68 -3.16 1.35 -12.34
C ASN A 68 -4.20 0.38 -11.76
N PRO A 69 -4.40 -0.83 -12.34
CA PRO A 69 -5.38 -1.80 -11.85
C PRO A 69 -5.19 -2.19 -10.38
N ALA A 70 -3.94 -2.34 -9.93
CA ALA A 70 -3.65 -2.68 -8.52
C ALA A 70 -4.23 -1.67 -7.53
N VAL A 71 -4.36 -0.40 -7.91
CA VAL A 71 -4.99 0.64 -7.06
C VAL A 71 -6.43 0.32 -6.75
N GLN A 72 -7.18 -0.12 -7.76
CA GLN A 72 -8.60 -0.45 -7.60
C GLN A 72 -8.79 -1.73 -6.79
N VAL A 73 -7.97 -2.75 -7.07
CA VAL A 73 -8.02 -4.04 -6.37
C VAL A 73 -7.65 -3.87 -4.89
N ARG A 74 -6.58 -3.12 -4.57
CA ARG A 74 -6.23 -2.77 -3.19
C ARG A 74 -7.35 -1.99 -2.49
N ALA A 75 -7.94 -1.01 -3.17
CA ALA A 75 -9.05 -0.25 -2.60
C ALA A 75 -10.26 -1.16 -2.31
N SER A 76 -10.64 -2.04 -3.24
CA SER A 76 -11.71 -3.00 -3.04
C SER A 76 -11.46 -3.89 -1.81
N GLY A 77 -10.25 -4.48 -1.70
CA GLY A 77 -9.86 -5.29 -0.54
C GLY A 77 -9.95 -4.50 0.78
N MET A 78 -9.48 -3.25 0.80
CA MET A 78 -9.55 -2.39 1.99
C MET A 78 -11.02 -2.09 2.37
N TYR A 79 -11.86 -1.74 1.39
CA TYR A 79 -13.27 -1.46 1.65
C TYR A 79 -14.06 -2.69 2.10
N SER A 80 -13.69 -3.90 1.66
CA SER A 80 -14.36 -5.14 2.05
C SER A 80 -14.08 -5.55 3.51
N THR A 81 -12.94 -5.13 4.07
CA THR A 81 -12.50 -5.53 5.42
C THR A 81 -12.59 -4.43 6.47
N LYS A 82 -12.58 -3.16 6.07
CA LYS A 82 -12.76 -2.10 7.04
C LYS A 82 -14.17 -2.16 7.67
N PRO A 83 -14.32 -1.91 8.98
CA PRO A 83 -15.62 -1.79 9.61
C PRO A 83 -16.50 -0.70 9.00
N ALA A 84 -17.81 -0.91 9.02
CA ALA A 84 -18.78 0.04 8.43
C ALA A 84 -18.75 1.43 9.09
N HIS A 85 -18.45 1.50 10.39
CA HIS A 85 -18.37 2.75 11.17
C HIS A 85 -17.09 3.56 10.91
N ILE A 86 -16.15 3.05 10.11
CA ILE A 86 -14.99 3.80 9.65
C ILE A 86 -15.30 4.46 8.32
N GLN A 87 -15.21 5.79 8.29
CA GLN A 87 -15.36 6.58 7.07
C GLN A 87 -14.01 6.72 6.35
N VAL A 88 -14.06 6.91 5.03
CA VAL A 88 -12.84 7.07 4.22
C VAL A 88 -12.98 8.26 3.30
N ARG A 89 -11.98 9.15 3.33
CA ARG A 89 -11.80 10.21 2.34
C ARG A 89 -10.58 9.89 1.48
N ALA A 90 -10.80 9.61 0.21
CA ALA A 90 -9.73 9.23 -0.70
C ALA A 90 -9.08 10.46 -1.35
N LEU A 91 -7.76 10.44 -1.42
CA LEU A 91 -6.91 11.34 -2.21
C LEU A 91 -6.12 10.51 -3.23
N ARG A 92 -5.55 11.17 -4.24
CA ARG A 92 -4.77 10.47 -5.27
C ARG A 92 -3.35 11.00 -5.38
N GLY A 93 -2.38 10.07 -5.35
CA GLY A 93 -0.97 10.32 -5.59
C GLY A 93 -0.45 9.54 -6.81
N ARG A 94 0.89 9.51 -6.95
CA ARG A 94 1.60 8.88 -8.08
C ARG A 94 2.74 7.96 -7.62
N TRP A 95 2.56 7.27 -6.50
CA TRP A 95 3.51 6.30 -5.89
C TRP A 95 4.81 6.91 -5.31
N THR A 96 5.02 8.21 -5.40
CA THR A 96 6.21 8.87 -4.89
C THR A 96 5.94 9.64 -3.60
N GLU A 97 6.96 9.83 -2.78
CA GLU A 97 6.92 10.66 -1.58
C GLU A 97 6.50 12.09 -1.92
N GLU A 98 7.08 12.66 -2.99
CA GLU A 98 6.73 13.99 -3.49
C GLU A 98 5.23 14.10 -3.81
N SER A 99 4.67 13.10 -4.52
CA SER A 99 3.23 13.14 -4.84
C SER A 99 2.33 13.01 -3.61
N GLY A 100 2.74 12.26 -2.59
CA GLY A 100 2.04 12.21 -1.31
C GLY A 100 2.06 13.57 -0.61
N TYR A 101 3.22 14.22 -0.60
CA TYR A 101 3.40 15.58 -0.07
C TYR A 101 2.54 16.61 -0.81
N GLU A 102 2.61 16.68 -2.13
CA GLU A 102 1.84 17.61 -2.96
C GLU A 102 0.32 17.43 -2.76
N THR A 103 -0.13 16.18 -2.75
CA THR A 103 -1.55 15.85 -2.62
C THR A 103 -2.11 16.30 -1.27
N VAL A 104 -1.39 16.05 -0.17
CA VAL A 104 -1.81 16.48 1.16
C VAL A 104 -1.67 17.99 1.33
N THR A 105 -0.60 18.61 0.79
CA THR A 105 -0.45 20.07 0.78
C THR A 105 -1.63 20.75 0.07
N SER A 106 -2.04 20.19 -1.07
CA SER A 106 -3.21 20.71 -1.81
C SER A 106 -4.51 20.52 -1.03
N TRP A 107 -4.66 19.39 -0.34
CA TRP A 107 -5.82 19.14 0.53
C TRP A 107 -5.86 20.10 1.73
N LEU A 108 -4.71 20.38 2.38
CA LEU A 108 -4.62 21.33 3.51
C LEU A 108 -5.04 22.75 3.14
N ARG A 109 -4.89 23.16 1.89
CA ARG A 109 -5.34 24.49 1.41
C ARG A 109 -6.86 24.64 1.31
N LEU A 110 -7.62 23.53 1.41
CA LEU A 110 -9.06 23.58 1.40
C LEU A 110 -9.57 23.99 2.78
N SER A 111 -10.49 24.96 2.84
CA SER A 111 -11.10 25.39 4.12
C SER A 111 -11.75 24.25 4.91
N THR A 112 -12.24 23.22 4.21
CA THR A 112 -12.85 22.03 4.81
C THR A 112 -11.85 21.08 5.47
N SER A 113 -10.54 21.17 5.15
CA SER A 113 -9.53 20.29 5.72
C SER A 113 -9.39 20.47 7.22
N HIS A 114 -9.33 21.71 7.69
CA HIS A 114 -9.23 22.06 9.11
C HIS A 114 -10.45 21.66 9.95
N GLN A 115 -11.61 21.46 9.29
CA GLN A 115 -12.85 21.02 9.94
C GLN A 115 -13.05 19.50 9.85
N THR A 116 -12.15 18.78 9.20
CA THR A 116 -12.28 17.35 8.95
C THR A 116 -11.53 16.57 10.03
N PRO A 117 -12.23 15.86 10.93
CA PRO A 117 -11.61 15.16 12.07
C PRO A 117 -10.95 13.85 11.61
N ILE A 118 -9.82 13.95 10.92
CA ILE A 118 -9.03 12.76 10.49
C ILE A 118 -8.51 12.04 11.73
N SER A 119 -8.69 10.73 11.76
CA SER A 119 -8.23 9.84 12.83
C SER A 119 -7.02 9.00 12.45
N LEU A 120 -6.80 8.79 11.13
CA LEU A 120 -5.70 8.00 10.59
C LEU A 120 -5.41 8.43 9.15
N VAL A 121 -4.14 8.38 8.75
CA VAL A 121 -3.71 8.54 7.37
C VAL A 121 -3.22 7.19 6.84
N ALA A 122 -3.93 6.62 5.88
CA ALA A 122 -3.53 5.39 5.21
C ALA A 122 -3.07 5.68 3.78
N SER A 123 -2.10 4.93 3.31
CA SER A 123 -1.60 5.07 1.94
C SER A 123 -1.36 3.73 1.28
N GLN A 124 -1.53 3.68 -0.03
CA GLN A 124 -1.26 2.47 -0.82
C GLN A 124 0.22 2.17 -1.04
N ASN A 125 1.13 3.07 -0.59
CA ASN A 125 2.53 2.72 -0.38
C ASN A 125 3.17 3.58 0.71
N ASP A 126 4.34 3.15 1.20
CA ASP A 126 5.07 3.81 2.29
C ASP A 126 5.58 5.19 1.92
N ALA A 127 6.01 5.37 0.67
CA ALA A 127 6.58 6.64 0.21
C ALA A 127 5.54 7.76 0.24
N MET A 128 4.32 7.52 -0.26
CA MET A 128 3.25 8.52 -0.20
C MET A 128 2.80 8.80 1.25
N ALA A 129 2.80 7.79 2.14
CA ALA A 129 2.50 7.98 3.56
C ALA A 129 3.51 8.93 4.22
N LEU A 130 4.80 8.76 3.92
CA LEU A 130 5.86 9.63 4.43
C LEU A 130 5.76 11.05 3.88
N GLY A 131 5.46 11.18 2.58
CA GLY A 131 5.20 12.47 1.95
C GLY A 131 4.02 13.20 2.58
N ALA A 132 2.93 12.50 2.87
CA ALA A 132 1.80 13.05 3.59
C ALA A 132 2.19 13.57 4.99
N ARG A 133 2.97 12.78 5.74
CA ARG A 133 3.47 13.20 7.05
C ARG A 133 4.29 14.48 6.96
N LYS A 134 5.22 14.57 6.00
CA LYS A 134 6.00 15.78 5.75
C LYS A 134 5.14 17.00 5.41
N ALA A 135 4.05 16.82 4.65
CA ALA A 135 3.14 17.91 4.35
C ALA A 135 2.52 18.50 5.62
N PHE A 136 2.05 17.66 6.54
CA PHE A 136 1.55 18.11 7.82
C PHE A 136 2.65 18.81 8.65
N GLU A 137 3.84 18.25 8.71
CA GLU A 137 4.97 18.83 9.46
C GLU A 137 5.37 20.22 8.97
N GLN A 138 5.28 20.48 7.66
CA GLN A 138 5.78 21.72 7.04
C GLN A 138 4.69 22.79 6.84
N HIS A 139 3.42 22.39 6.68
CA HIS A 139 2.34 23.33 6.38
C HIS A 139 1.43 23.63 7.57
N THR A 140 1.70 23.05 8.74
CA THR A 140 1.00 23.36 9.98
C THR A 140 1.99 23.77 11.07
N ALA A 141 1.53 24.40 12.15
CA ALA A 141 2.37 24.89 13.24
C ALA A 141 1.75 24.66 14.62
N GLY A 142 2.56 24.69 15.66
CA GLY A 142 2.11 24.62 17.06
C GLY A 142 1.24 23.39 17.34
N ALA A 143 0.13 23.58 18.04
CA ALA A 143 -0.79 22.52 18.44
C ALA A 143 -1.42 21.77 17.24
N GLU A 144 -1.62 22.47 16.11
CA GLU A 144 -2.14 21.84 14.90
C GLU A 144 -1.14 20.85 14.31
N ARG A 145 0.12 21.21 14.22
CA ARG A 145 1.20 20.30 13.80
C ARG A 145 1.26 19.07 14.71
N ASP A 146 1.24 19.28 16.01
CA ASP A 146 1.28 18.21 16.99
C ASP A 146 0.10 17.26 16.85
N MET A 147 -1.08 17.78 16.55
CA MET A 147 -2.27 16.98 16.28
C MET A 147 -2.07 16.09 15.05
N TRP A 148 -1.66 16.66 13.92
CA TRP A 148 -1.50 15.94 12.67
C TRP A 148 -0.37 14.91 12.71
N THR A 149 0.76 15.23 13.33
CA THR A 149 1.93 14.34 13.39
C THR A 149 1.79 13.19 14.39
N LYS A 150 0.84 13.30 15.34
CA LYS A 150 0.48 12.23 16.28
C LYS A 150 -0.52 11.23 15.70
N LEU A 151 -1.14 11.52 14.56
CA LEU A 151 -2.00 10.55 13.90
C LEU A 151 -1.22 9.30 13.52
N PRO A 152 -1.86 8.11 13.51
CA PRO A 152 -1.27 6.93 12.92
C PRO A 152 -1.17 7.11 11.41
N PHE A 153 -0.02 6.72 10.86
CA PHE A 153 0.21 6.63 9.42
C PHE A 153 0.40 5.17 9.06
N THR A 154 -0.29 4.67 8.04
CA THR A 154 -0.07 3.33 7.51
C THR A 154 0.31 3.37 6.05
N GLY A 155 1.15 2.43 5.65
CA GLY A 155 1.67 2.33 4.28
C GLY A 155 1.54 0.92 3.70
N CYS A 156 2.28 0.70 2.64
CA CYS A 156 2.45 -0.57 1.97
C CYS A 156 3.83 -0.56 1.32
N ASP A 157 4.44 -1.70 1.19
CA ASP A 157 5.73 -2.16 0.70
C ASP A 157 6.59 -2.75 1.82
N ALA A 158 6.69 -2.10 2.97
CA ALA A 158 7.47 -2.52 4.15
C ALA A 158 8.87 -3.05 3.79
N CYS A 159 9.56 -2.40 2.84
CA CYS A 159 10.92 -2.77 2.49
C CYS A 159 11.82 -2.70 3.75
N PRO A 160 12.70 -3.72 3.99
CA PRO A 160 13.47 -3.82 5.25
C PRO A 160 14.26 -2.55 5.61
N GLY A 161 14.95 -1.94 4.66
CA GLY A 161 15.77 -0.73 4.88
C GLY A 161 15.00 0.59 4.81
N LYS A 162 13.68 0.57 4.59
CA LYS A 162 12.83 1.75 4.46
C LYS A 162 11.55 1.59 5.29
N GLY A 163 10.48 1.02 4.73
CA GLY A 163 9.17 0.96 5.36
C GLY A 163 9.18 0.31 6.75
N GLN A 164 9.87 -0.83 6.92
CA GLN A 164 10.02 -1.45 8.24
C GLN A 164 10.78 -0.56 9.23
N GLU A 165 11.82 0.13 8.75
CA GLU A 165 12.59 1.07 9.57
C GLU A 165 11.74 2.29 9.97
N TRP A 166 10.88 2.77 9.07
CA TRP A 166 9.95 3.86 9.40
C TRP A 166 8.90 3.44 10.43
N VAL A 167 8.45 2.19 10.39
CA VAL A 167 7.59 1.64 11.46
C VAL A 167 8.35 1.54 12.78
N ARG A 168 9.59 1.03 12.79
CA ARG A 168 10.41 0.95 14.03
C ARG A 168 10.70 2.33 14.64
N LYS A 169 10.83 3.36 13.81
CA LYS A 169 11.02 4.76 14.24
C LYS A 169 9.72 5.49 14.60
N GLY A 170 8.57 4.84 14.48
CA GLY A 170 7.27 5.47 14.76
C GLY A 170 6.81 6.51 13.73
N LEU A 171 7.44 6.56 12.56
CA LEU A 171 6.99 7.41 11.45
C LEU A 171 5.76 6.81 10.77
N LEU A 172 5.66 5.50 10.73
CA LEU A 172 4.48 4.73 10.37
C LEU A 172 4.06 3.86 11.56
N SER A 173 2.77 3.67 11.73
CA SER A 173 2.21 2.74 12.72
C SER A 173 2.17 1.30 12.21
N ALA A 174 2.00 1.14 10.90
CA ALA A 174 2.01 -0.14 10.22
C ALA A 174 2.31 0.03 8.72
N SER A 175 2.75 -1.05 8.10
CA SER A 175 2.85 -1.17 6.65
C SER A 175 2.50 -2.60 6.21
N VAL A 176 2.03 -2.78 4.99
CA VAL A 176 1.85 -4.12 4.42
C VAL A 176 3.15 -4.56 3.78
N ALA A 177 3.72 -5.66 4.27
CA ALA A 177 4.95 -6.23 3.71
C ALA A 177 4.65 -6.98 2.40
N ILE A 178 5.33 -6.55 1.36
CA ILE A 178 5.26 -7.13 0.03
C ILE A 178 6.48 -8.03 -0.16
N PRO A 179 6.31 -9.35 -0.36
CA PRO A 179 7.43 -10.23 -0.65
C PRO A 179 8.11 -9.87 -1.98
N PRO A 180 9.45 -10.01 -2.08
CA PRO A 180 10.17 -9.74 -3.32
C PRO A 180 9.80 -10.79 -4.38
N THR A 181 9.30 -10.35 -5.53
CA THR A 181 8.86 -11.23 -6.63
C THR A 181 10.02 -11.71 -7.49
N ALA A 182 11.12 -10.96 -7.53
CA ALA A 182 12.28 -11.28 -8.36
C ALA A 182 13.01 -12.54 -7.89
N ASP A 183 13.11 -12.76 -6.59
CA ASP A 183 13.81 -13.91 -6.00
C ASP A 183 13.13 -15.22 -6.45
N LEU A 184 11.79 -15.29 -6.31
CA LEU A 184 11.04 -16.45 -6.78
C LEU A 184 11.11 -16.63 -8.30
N ALA A 185 11.07 -15.54 -9.06
CA ALA A 185 11.17 -15.63 -10.51
C ALA A 185 12.52 -16.21 -10.95
N LEU A 186 13.62 -15.80 -10.33
CA LEU A 186 14.95 -16.38 -10.57
C LEU A 186 15.00 -17.86 -10.16
N GLU A 187 14.45 -18.21 -9.01
CA GLU A 187 14.37 -19.61 -8.57
C GLU A 187 13.60 -20.48 -9.59
N LEU A 188 12.47 -19.99 -10.10
CA LEU A 188 11.68 -20.70 -11.10
C LEU A 188 12.43 -20.89 -12.41
N PHE A 189 13.21 -19.91 -12.87
CA PHE A 189 14.10 -20.06 -14.02
C PHE A 189 15.19 -21.09 -13.77
N VAL A 190 15.87 -21.03 -12.62
CA VAL A 190 16.91 -22.00 -12.25
C VAL A 190 16.34 -23.42 -12.20
N ARG A 191 15.19 -23.61 -11.58
CA ARG A 191 14.50 -24.89 -11.50
C ARG A 191 14.14 -25.43 -12.89
N HIS A 192 13.65 -24.57 -13.80
CA HIS A 192 13.40 -24.96 -15.18
C HIS A 192 14.68 -25.42 -15.90
N LEU A 193 15.77 -24.68 -15.76
CA LEU A 193 17.04 -25.02 -16.38
C LEU A 193 17.62 -26.37 -15.86
N GLN A 194 17.41 -26.68 -14.59
CA GLN A 194 17.93 -27.91 -13.96
C GLN A 194 17.06 -29.14 -14.24
N SER A 195 15.75 -29.01 -14.31
CA SER A 195 14.83 -30.14 -14.34
C SER A 195 13.91 -30.18 -15.58
N GLY A 196 13.94 -29.15 -16.41
CA GLY A 196 12.98 -29.00 -17.52
C GLY A 196 11.55 -28.68 -17.06
N THR A 197 11.31 -28.52 -15.75
CA THR A 197 9.98 -28.26 -15.19
C THR A 197 9.50 -26.88 -15.61
N GLN A 198 8.36 -26.82 -16.29
CA GLN A 198 7.73 -25.55 -16.66
C GLN A 198 7.11 -24.90 -15.42
N PRO A 199 7.40 -23.61 -15.15
CA PRO A 199 6.74 -22.87 -14.09
C PRO A 199 5.22 -22.78 -14.33
N VAL A 200 4.45 -22.70 -13.27
CA VAL A 200 3.01 -22.36 -13.38
C VAL A 200 2.86 -20.98 -14.04
N GLU A 201 1.74 -20.75 -14.69
CA GLU A 201 1.54 -19.52 -15.46
C GLU A 201 1.59 -18.27 -14.58
N THR A 202 0.92 -18.32 -13.44
CA THR A 202 0.88 -17.20 -12.48
C THR A 202 1.07 -17.73 -11.08
N THR A 203 2.01 -17.11 -10.36
CA THR A 203 2.22 -17.34 -8.92
C THR A 203 1.92 -16.04 -8.16
N LEU A 204 1.00 -16.12 -7.19
CA LEU A 204 0.68 -15.01 -6.30
C LEU A 204 1.35 -15.21 -4.94
N LEU A 205 2.22 -14.28 -4.58
CA LEU A 205 2.83 -14.22 -3.26
C LEU A 205 1.88 -13.58 -2.25
N GLN A 206 1.87 -14.11 -1.04
CA GLN A 206 1.00 -13.62 0.02
C GLN A 206 1.67 -12.46 0.78
N PRO A 207 1.04 -11.29 0.85
CA PRO A 207 1.50 -10.17 1.67
C PRO A 207 1.22 -10.45 3.16
N SER A 208 1.82 -9.65 4.03
CA SER A 208 1.58 -9.73 5.47
C SER A 208 1.59 -8.36 6.13
N SER A 209 0.99 -8.24 7.32
CA SER A 209 1.08 -6.99 8.11
C SER A 209 2.41 -6.87 8.82
N PHE A 210 2.99 -5.68 8.81
CA PHE A 210 4.16 -5.33 9.63
C PHE A 210 3.87 -4.06 10.45
N PRO A 211 3.87 -4.13 11.80
CA PRO A 211 3.87 -5.36 12.62
C PRO A 211 2.65 -6.26 12.34
N ALA A 212 2.63 -7.46 12.91
CA ALA A 212 1.44 -8.32 12.87
C ALA A 212 0.23 -7.59 13.46
N ILE A 213 -0.97 -7.86 12.94
CA ILE A 213 -2.22 -7.14 13.30
C ILE A 213 -2.48 -7.14 14.81
N ASP A 214 -2.24 -8.27 15.47
CA ASP A 214 -2.42 -8.45 16.92
C ASP A 214 -1.43 -7.66 17.79
N LYS A 215 -0.37 -7.11 17.18
CA LYS A 215 0.63 -6.25 17.84
C LYS A 215 0.41 -4.76 17.58
N LEU A 216 -0.61 -4.39 16.83
CA LEU A 216 -0.95 -3.00 16.62
C LEU A 216 -1.58 -2.41 17.89
N ILE A 217 -1.13 -1.21 18.26
CA ILE A 217 -1.64 -0.51 19.44
C ILE A 217 -2.84 0.33 19.02
N PRO A 218 -4.06 0.01 19.51
CA PRO A 218 -5.24 0.79 19.20
C PRO A 218 -5.15 2.22 19.69
N ILE A 219 -5.61 3.16 18.88
CA ILE A 219 -5.76 4.54 19.31
C ILE A 219 -7.17 4.69 19.86
N ARG A 220 -7.24 4.77 21.19
CA ARG A 220 -8.50 5.08 21.86
C ARG A 220 -8.76 6.57 21.68
N SER A 221 -9.95 6.93 21.22
CA SER A 221 -10.42 8.31 21.19
C SER A 221 -10.47 8.83 22.63
N SER A 222 -9.40 9.48 23.08
CA SER A 222 -9.50 10.33 24.27
C SER A 222 -10.48 11.44 23.91
N GLY A 223 -11.70 11.32 24.43
CA GLY A 223 -12.88 12.17 24.30
C GLY A 223 -12.80 13.31 23.29
N LYS A 224 -13.87 13.48 22.51
CA LYS A 224 -14.10 14.55 21.53
C LYS A 224 -13.26 15.80 21.82
N VAL A 225 -12.25 16.07 20.98
CA VAL A 225 -11.68 17.41 20.95
C VAL A 225 -12.77 18.30 20.35
N PRO A 226 -13.40 19.22 21.10
CA PRO A 226 -14.32 20.15 20.53
C PRO A 226 -13.52 21.10 19.65
N PHE A 227 -13.73 21.07 18.33
CA PHE A 227 -13.34 22.18 17.49
C PHE A 227 -14.09 23.42 18.02
N GLY A 228 -13.36 24.29 18.72
CA GLY A 228 -13.89 25.57 19.18
C GLY A 228 -14.38 26.35 17.96
N ARG A 229 -15.61 26.80 18.01
CA ARG A 229 -16.09 27.89 17.16
C ARG A 229 -15.31 29.15 17.55
N PRO A 230 -14.94 29.99 16.58
CA PRO A 230 -14.53 31.37 16.86
C PRO A 230 -15.72 32.18 17.42
#